data_f4862466119f5211dc6623c3f2197904
#
_entry.id   f4862466119f5211dc6623c3f2197904
#
_cell.length_a   1.000
_cell.length_b   1.000
_cell.length_c   1.000
_cell.angle_alpha   90.00
_cell.angle_beta   90.00
_cell.angle_gamma   90.00
#
_symmetry.space_group_name_H-M   'P 1'
#
loop_
_entity.id
_entity.type
_entity.pdbx_description
1 polymer ?
#
loop_
_entity_poly.entity_id
_entity_poly.type
_entity_poly.pdbx_seq_one_letter_code
_entity_poly.pdbx_strand_id
1 'polypeptide(L)'
;DVLGSRGLGDVYKRQVHKDMYSFVRGYEFIGVDSFRKAQPREHAYAAITAFHLYGWYRDNHFCGRCGKPLKHDDKQRMLRCACCKNMVFPKICPAVIVAVTDKDRILLTKYAGRTYRNYALIAGFTEIGETTEETVSREVMEEVGVKVKNITYYKSQPWGLSGSQLLGYFCELDGDDTITLEEDELSVGTWVKADDIDVIDDHISLTREMIEKFRSEHVSHN
;
A
#
# COMPACT_ATOMS: atom_id res chain seq x y z
N ASP A 1 15.09 6.86 -19.70
CA ASP A 1 15.55 7.47 -18.42
C ASP A 1 14.51 8.41 -17.82
N VAL A 2 13.27 7.91 -17.71
CA VAL A 2 12.12 8.70 -17.20
C VAL A 2 12.21 8.92 -15.68
N LEU A 3 13.03 8.15 -14.99
CA LEU A 3 13.22 8.18 -13.53
C LEU A 3 14.60 8.70 -13.10
N GLY A 4 15.41 9.19 -14.02
CA GLY A 4 16.65 9.87 -13.69
C GLY A 4 16.39 11.09 -12.81
N SER A 5 17.36 11.46 -11.97
CA SER A 5 17.24 12.59 -11.04
C SER A 5 16.81 13.91 -11.72
N ARG A 6 17.10 14.08 -13.01
CA ARG A 6 16.66 15.22 -13.81
C ARG A 6 15.16 15.16 -14.12
N GLY A 7 14.60 13.98 -14.43
CA GLY A 7 13.18 13.81 -14.75
C GLY A 7 12.27 14.09 -13.55
N LEU A 8 12.65 13.65 -12.35
CA LEU A 8 11.89 13.91 -11.13
C LEU A 8 11.96 15.39 -10.68
N GLY A 9 13.10 16.04 -10.89
CA GLY A 9 13.24 17.49 -10.69
C GLY A 9 12.33 18.28 -11.65
N ASP A 10 12.15 17.80 -12.87
CA ASP A 10 11.24 18.40 -13.84
C ASP A 10 9.75 18.23 -13.48
N VAL A 11 9.35 17.08 -12.95
CA VAL A 11 7.98 16.86 -12.44
C VAL A 11 7.66 17.83 -11.30
N TYR A 12 8.59 18.05 -10.39
CA TYR A 12 8.43 19.03 -9.32
C TYR A 12 8.39 20.47 -9.81
N LYS A 13 9.27 20.86 -10.74
CA LYS A 13 9.35 22.21 -11.29
C LYS A 13 8.19 22.55 -12.24
N ARG A 14 7.55 21.55 -12.81
CA ARG A 14 6.37 21.70 -13.69
C ARG A 14 5.04 21.58 -12.95
N GLN A 15 5.02 21.92 -11.67
CA GLN A 15 3.78 22.00 -10.91
C GLN A 15 2.82 22.98 -11.61
N VAL A 16 1.78 22.43 -12.20
CA VAL A 16 0.78 23.22 -12.93
C VAL A 16 -0.30 23.64 -11.94
N HIS A 17 -0.50 24.94 -11.76
CA HIS A 17 -1.62 25.46 -10.98
C HIS A 17 -2.96 25.08 -11.62
N LYS A 18 -3.99 24.88 -10.80
CA LYS A 18 -5.32 24.45 -11.25
C LYS A 18 -5.88 25.31 -12.38
N ASP A 19 -5.53 26.60 -12.37
CA ASP A 19 -5.96 27.58 -13.37
C ASP A 19 -5.20 27.50 -14.72
N MET A 20 -4.11 26.72 -14.79
CA MET A 20 -3.32 26.50 -16.00
C MET A 20 -3.76 25.25 -16.78
N TYR A 21 -4.69 24.48 -16.30
CA TYR A 21 -5.15 23.22 -16.91
C TYR A 21 -5.75 23.37 -18.29
N SER A 22 -6.38 24.52 -18.54
CA SER A 22 -7.00 24.82 -19.84
C SER A 22 -6.00 25.08 -20.97
N PHE A 23 -4.70 25.21 -20.68
CA PHE A 23 -3.70 25.57 -21.67
C PHE A 23 -2.93 24.39 -22.28
N VAL A 24 -3.05 23.19 -21.73
CA VAL A 24 -2.37 22.01 -22.31
C VAL A 24 -3.34 21.31 -23.26
N ARG A 25 -3.34 21.75 -24.51
CA ARG A 25 -4.24 21.24 -25.56
C ARG A 25 -4.04 19.74 -25.75
N GLY A 26 -5.12 18.96 -25.67
CA GLY A 26 -5.08 17.51 -25.85
C GLY A 26 -4.76 16.72 -24.59
N TYR A 27 -4.72 17.38 -23.43
CA TYR A 27 -4.55 16.72 -22.12
C TYR A 27 -5.73 17.03 -21.21
N GLU A 28 -6.04 16.08 -20.34
CA GLU A 28 -7.03 16.24 -19.26
C GLU A 28 -6.47 15.76 -17.93
N PHE A 29 -7.02 16.26 -16.83
CA PHE A 29 -6.68 15.80 -15.49
C PHE A 29 -7.54 14.59 -15.14
N ILE A 30 -6.87 13.49 -14.80
CA ILE A 30 -7.52 12.26 -14.36
C ILE A 30 -7.11 11.92 -12.93
N GLY A 31 -7.95 11.20 -12.21
CA GLY A 31 -7.63 10.68 -10.90
C GLY A 31 -6.46 9.69 -10.97
N VAL A 32 -5.58 9.70 -9.96
CA VAL A 32 -4.41 8.82 -9.90
C VAL A 32 -4.78 7.33 -9.98
N ASP A 33 -5.97 6.95 -9.52
CA ASP A 33 -6.49 5.58 -9.64
C ASP A 33 -6.60 5.07 -11.08
N SER A 34 -6.70 5.99 -12.05
CA SER A 34 -6.71 5.63 -13.48
C SER A 34 -5.43 4.89 -13.90
N PHE A 35 -4.31 5.13 -13.23
CA PHE A 35 -3.06 4.42 -13.49
C PHE A 35 -3.10 2.93 -13.15
N ARG A 36 -4.02 2.50 -12.30
CA ARG A 36 -4.21 1.06 -12.00
C ARG A 36 -4.52 0.23 -13.23
N LYS A 37 -5.18 0.83 -14.23
CA LYS A 37 -5.58 0.17 -15.49
C LYS A 37 -4.78 0.64 -16.70
N ALA A 38 -3.90 1.62 -16.53
CA ALA A 38 -3.14 2.21 -17.63
C ALA A 38 -2.10 1.23 -18.22
N GLN A 39 -1.85 1.38 -19.51
CA GLN A 39 -0.84 0.63 -20.27
C GLN A 39 0.07 1.62 -20.99
N PRO A 40 1.34 1.30 -21.18
CA PRO A 40 2.02 0.11 -20.66
C PRO A 40 2.27 0.21 -19.14
N ARG A 41 2.38 -0.92 -18.47
CA ARG A 41 2.45 -1.02 -16.99
C ARG A 41 3.64 -0.26 -16.39
N GLU A 42 4.79 -0.31 -17.04
CA GLU A 42 5.99 0.40 -16.60
C GLU A 42 5.78 1.93 -16.58
N HIS A 43 5.02 2.49 -17.51
CA HIS A 43 4.68 3.92 -17.53
C HIS A 43 3.70 4.25 -16.39
N ALA A 44 2.71 3.40 -16.16
CA ALA A 44 1.78 3.55 -15.03
C ALA A 44 2.52 3.52 -13.68
N TYR A 45 3.44 2.58 -13.50
CA TYR A 45 4.28 2.49 -12.31
C TYR A 45 5.15 3.74 -12.12
N ALA A 46 5.79 4.21 -13.20
CA ALA A 46 6.59 5.43 -13.17
C ALA A 46 5.75 6.65 -12.79
N ALA A 47 4.53 6.78 -13.34
CA ALA A 47 3.61 7.88 -13.04
C ALA A 47 3.13 7.86 -11.58
N ILE A 48 2.77 6.69 -11.04
CA ILE A 48 2.40 6.53 -9.62
C ILE A 48 3.58 6.86 -8.70
N THR A 49 4.79 6.42 -9.06
CA THR A 49 6.01 6.73 -8.31
C THR A 49 6.29 8.24 -8.31
N ALA A 50 6.13 8.89 -9.47
CA ALA A 50 6.29 10.34 -9.60
C ALA A 50 5.22 11.09 -8.79
N PHE A 51 3.98 10.61 -8.79
CA PHE A 51 2.89 11.17 -8.00
C PHE A 51 3.17 11.10 -6.49
N HIS A 52 3.63 9.95 -6.00
CA HIS A 52 4.04 9.78 -4.59
C HIS A 52 5.16 10.75 -4.20
N LEU A 53 6.19 10.83 -5.04
CA LEU A 53 7.31 11.75 -4.80
C LEU A 53 6.88 13.23 -4.86
N TYR A 54 6.01 13.58 -5.82
CA TYR A 54 5.42 14.91 -5.91
C TYR A 54 4.66 15.28 -4.63
N GLY A 55 3.82 14.36 -4.11
CA GLY A 55 3.10 14.55 -2.86
C GLY A 55 4.03 14.87 -1.70
N TRP A 56 5.12 14.09 -1.55
CA TRP A 56 6.12 14.34 -0.52
C TRP A 56 6.78 15.72 -0.66
N TYR A 57 7.17 16.15 -1.85
CA TYR A 57 7.73 17.49 -2.07
C TYR A 57 6.73 18.60 -1.77
N ARG A 58 5.49 18.44 -2.21
CA ARG A 58 4.40 19.40 -1.97
C ARG A 58 4.14 19.62 -0.49
N ASP A 59 4.16 18.53 0.29
CA ASP A 59 3.78 18.54 1.70
C ASP A 59 4.95 18.95 2.62
N ASN A 60 6.17 19.08 2.08
CA ASN A 60 7.39 19.37 2.85
C ASN A 60 8.10 20.64 2.38
N HIS A 61 7.36 21.74 2.21
CA HIS A 61 7.96 23.04 1.89
C HIS A 61 8.64 23.68 3.09
N PHE A 62 8.14 23.42 4.29
CA PHE A 62 8.62 24.03 5.54
C PHE A 62 9.07 22.97 6.52
N CYS A 63 10.07 23.33 7.32
CA CYS A 63 10.61 22.45 8.36
C CYS A 63 9.61 22.30 9.51
N GLY A 64 9.16 21.07 9.79
CA GLY A 64 8.24 20.77 10.89
C GLY A 64 8.83 21.06 12.30
N ARG A 65 10.17 21.26 12.41
CA ARG A 65 10.83 21.60 13.68
C ARG A 65 10.86 23.11 13.96
N CYS A 66 11.14 23.95 12.95
CA CYS A 66 11.37 25.38 13.16
C CYS A 66 10.63 26.31 12.19
N GLY A 67 9.76 25.78 11.34
CA GLY A 67 8.94 26.53 10.41
C GLY A 67 9.68 27.23 9.25
N LYS A 68 11.00 27.07 9.14
CA LYS A 68 11.77 27.69 8.04
C LYS A 68 11.69 26.86 6.76
N PRO A 69 11.83 27.50 5.56
CA PRO A 69 11.81 26.76 4.30
C PRO A 69 12.86 25.67 4.23
N LEU A 70 12.47 24.52 3.69
CA LEU A 70 13.37 23.41 3.37
C LEU A 70 13.98 23.61 1.99
N LYS A 71 15.21 23.10 1.79
CA LYS A 71 15.90 23.12 0.50
C LYS A 71 16.29 21.69 0.11
N HIS A 72 16.35 21.45 -1.19
CA HIS A 72 16.89 20.20 -1.74
C HIS A 72 18.34 20.02 -1.30
N ASP A 73 18.69 18.77 -0.97
CA ASP A 73 20.08 18.37 -0.79
C ASP A 73 20.66 17.97 -2.15
N ASP A 74 21.94 18.32 -2.39
CA ASP A 74 22.56 18.08 -3.69
C ASP A 74 23.06 16.63 -3.87
N LYS A 75 23.20 15.88 -2.78
CA LYS A 75 23.78 14.53 -2.76
C LYS A 75 22.75 13.43 -2.56
N GLN A 76 21.70 13.71 -1.81
CA GLN A 76 20.71 12.71 -1.41
C GLN A 76 19.29 13.21 -1.73
N ARG A 77 18.39 12.26 -1.95
CA ARG A 77 16.95 12.57 -2.10
C ARG A 77 16.38 12.88 -0.71
N MET A 78 16.65 14.08 -0.23
CA MET A 78 16.11 14.62 1.01
C MET A 78 15.95 16.12 0.93
N LEU A 79 15.21 16.68 1.87
CA LEU A 79 15.13 18.10 2.12
C LEU A 79 15.88 18.44 3.40
N ARG A 80 16.61 19.55 3.39
CA ARG A 80 17.41 19.99 4.53
C ARG A 80 16.99 21.41 4.96
N CYS A 81 16.87 21.61 6.26
CA CYS A 81 16.67 22.91 6.84
C CYS A 81 18.02 23.64 7.03
N ALA A 82 18.18 24.81 6.38
CA ALA A 82 19.38 25.60 6.53
C ALA A 82 19.54 26.16 7.98
N CYS A 83 18.42 26.38 8.69
CA CYS A 83 18.40 26.94 10.04
C CYS A 83 18.77 25.89 11.12
N CYS A 84 17.94 24.85 11.29
CA CYS A 84 18.09 23.89 12.38
C CYS A 84 18.72 22.55 11.95
N LYS A 85 19.19 22.44 10.70
CA LYS A 85 19.84 21.26 10.11
C LYS A 85 18.95 20.00 10.07
N ASN A 86 17.66 20.12 10.36
CA ASN A 86 16.72 19.00 10.24
C ASN A 86 16.73 18.42 8.82
N MET A 87 16.72 17.10 8.71
CA MET A 87 16.67 16.35 7.46
C MET A 87 15.32 15.68 7.33
N VAL A 88 14.71 15.79 6.14
CA VAL A 88 13.43 15.18 5.82
C VAL A 88 13.61 14.29 4.61
N PHE A 89 13.43 13.00 4.77
CA PHE A 89 13.49 11.99 3.73
C PHE A 89 12.10 11.72 3.15
N PRO A 90 11.99 11.16 1.92
CA PRO A 90 10.71 10.72 1.39
C PRO A 90 9.98 9.80 2.36
N LYS A 91 8.71 10.09 2.60
CA LYS A 91 7.89 9.30 3.51
C LYS A 91 7.46 8.01 2.81
N ILE A 92 7.76 6.88 3.44
CA ILE A 92 7.30 5.55 3.06
C ILE A 92 6.73 4.91 4.33
N CYS A 93 5.44 4.57 4.33
CA CYS A 93 4.79 3.97 5.48
C CYS A 93 4.78 2.44 5.32
N PRO A 94 5.45 1.67 6.19
CA PRO A 94 5.34 0.21 6.17
C PRO A 94 3.92 -0.22 6.56
N ALA A 95 3.37 -1.17 5.82
CA ALA A 95 2.07 -1.76 6.10
C ALA A 95 2.10 -3.25 5.77
N VAL A 96 1.50 -4.08 6.61
CA VAL A 96 1.38 -5.51 6.38
C VAL A 96 0.16 -5.83 5.53
N ILE A 97 0.24 -6.90 4.74
CA ILE A 97 -0.88 -7.59 4.10
C ILE A 97 -0.82 -9.02 4.58
N VAL A 98 -1.88 -9.50 5.23
CA VAL A 98 -1.85 -10.75 5.98
C VAL A 98 -2.85 -11.75 5.44
N ALA A 99 -2.34 -12.87 4.92
CA ALA A 99 -3.12 -14.04 4.54
C ALA A 99 -3.13 -15.03 5.72
N VAL A 100 -4.22 -15.04 6.49
CA VAL A 100 -4.43 -16.00 7.57
C VAL A 100 -5.04 -17.26 6.97
N THR A 101 -4.40 -18.40 7.20
CA THR A 101 -4.79 -19.70 6.64
C THR A 101 -5.13 -20.72 7.72
N ASP A 102 -6.05 -21.62 7.43
CA ASP A 102 -6.30 -22.82 8.20
C ASP A 102 -6.59 -23.98 7.24
N LYS A 103 -5.61 -24.86 7.04
CA LYS A 103 -5.67 -25.99 6.10
C LYS A 103 -5.98 -25.51 4.67
N ASP A 104 -7.17 -25.87 4.16
CA ASP A 104 -7.67 -25.57 2.81
C ASP A 104 -8.47 -24.27 2.70
N ARG A 105 -8.51 -23.46 3.79
CA ARG A 105 -9.28 -22.22 3.82
C ARG A 105 -8.42 -21.00 4.21
N ILE A 106 -8.79 -19.85 3.69
CA ILE A 106 -8.17 -18.56 3.94
C ILE A 106 -9.20 -17.60 4.51
N LEU A 107 -8.78 -16.72 5.41
CA LEU A 107 -9.64 -15.66 5.95
C LEU A 107 -9.68 -14.49 4.97
N LEU A 108 -10.88 -14.18 4.48
CA LEU A 108 -11.14 -13.05 3.59
C LEU A 108 -12.05 -12.03 4.27
N THR A 109 -11.76 -10.76 4.04
CA THR A 109 -12.47 -9.63 4.65
C THR A 109 -13.10 -8.71 3.62
N LYS A 110 -14.05 -7.85 4.04
CA LYS A 110 -14.54 -6.70 3.25
C LYS A 110 -14.60 -5.48 4.15
N TYR A 111 -14.09 -4.36 3.63
CA TYR A 111 -14.10 -3.10 4.36
C TYR A 111 -15.51 -2.54 4.57
N ALA A 112 -15.76 -1.97 5.75
CA ALA A 112 -16.96 -1.22 6.05
C ALA A 112 -16.91 0.15 5.35
N GLY A 113 -18.07 0.65 4.91
CA GLY A 113 -18.24 2.02 4.39
C GLY A 113 -17.45 2.39 3.13
N ARG A 114 -16.68 1.48 2.53
CA ARG A 114 -15.89 1.76 1.31
C ARG A 114 -16.65 1.36 0.05
N THR A 115 -16.37 2.05 -1.06
CA THR A 115 -16.88 1.70 -2.40
C THR A 115 -16.27 0.41 -2.95
N TYR A 116 -15.11 0.00 -2.43
CA TYR A 116 -14.46 -1.25 -2.79
C TYR A 116 -15.17 -2.43 -2.11
N ARG A 117 -15.84 -3.26 -2.91
CA ARG A 117 -16.70 -4.37 -2.45
C ARG A 117 -16.08 -5.76 -2.61
N ASN A 118 -14.88 -5.83 -3.20
CA ASN A 118 -14.21 -7.12 -3.38
C ASN A 118 -13.62 -7.61 -2.05
N TYR A 119 -13.37 -8.91 -1.98
CA TYR A 119 -12.61 -9.49 -0.89
C TYR A 119 -11.21 -8.92 -0.81
N ALA A 120 -10.73 -8.75 0.41
CA ALA A 120 -9.42 -8.27 0.78
C ALA A 120 -8.78 -9.22 1.81
N LEU A 121 -7.51 -9.01 2.07
CA LEU A 121 -6.78 -9.56 3.21
C LEU A 121 -6.70 -8.49 4.30
N ILE A 122 -6.45 -8.90 5.53
CA ILE A 122 -6.15 -8.01 6.66
C ILE A 122 -4.95 -7.14 6.30
N ALA A 123 -5.01 -5.86 6.64
CA ALA A 123 -3.97 -4.92 6.28
C ALA A 123 -3.91 -3.74 7.24
N GLY A 124 -2.75 -3.51 7.84
CA GLY A 124 -2.56 -2.38 8.73
C GLY A 124 -1.15 -1.82 8.72
N PHE A 125 -0.99 -0.65 9.31
CA PHE A 125 0.29 0.03 9.39
C PHE A 125 1.11 -0.45 10.59
N THR A 126 2.43 -0.55 10.37
CA THR A 126 3.38 -0.82 11.45
C THR A 126 3.49 0.42 12.36
N GLU A 127 3.34 0.21 13.65
CA GLU A 127 3.49 1.24 14.67
C GLU A 127 4.95 1.44 15.08
N ILE A 128 5.24 2.61 15.68
CA ILE A 128 6.59 2.91 16.16
C ILE A 128 6.98 1.92 17.27
N GLY A 129 8.04 1.18 17.03
CA GLY A 129 8.58 0.20 18.00
C GLY A 129 8.15 -1.23 17.73
N GLU A 130 7.25 -1.48 16.77
CA GLU A 130 6.87 -2.83 16.33
C GLU A 130 7.82 -3.39 15.28
N THR A 131 8.02 -4.69 15.32
CA THR A 131 8.44 -5.47 14.14
C THR A 131 7.23 -5.71 13.24
N THR A 132 7.45 -6.02 11.97
CA THR A 132 6.34 -6.28 11.05
C THR A 132 5.58 -7.57 11.39
N GLU A 133 6.23 -8.54 12.05
CA GLU A 133 5.61 -9.77 12.58
C GLU A 133 4.71 -9.48 13.80
N GLU A 134 5.10 -8.54 14.66
CA GLU A 134 4.25 -8.05 15.75
C GLU A 134 3.03 -7.29 15.19
N THR A 135 3.23 -6.47 14.15
CA THR A 135 2.14 -5.81 13.42
C THR A 135 1.16 -6.85 12.86
N VAL A 136 1.64 -7.93 12.24
CA VAL A 136 0.77 -9.03 11.75
C VAL A 136 -0.10 -9.58 12.87
N SER A 137 0.50 -9.90 14.01
CA SER A 137 -0.23 -10.48 15.14
C SER A 137 -1.25 -9.52 15.75
N ARG A 138 -0.91 -8.24 15.85
CA ARG A 138 -1.80 -7.18 16.37
C ARG A 138 -2.98 -6.93 15.43
N GLU A 139 -2.73 -6.66 14.16
CA GLU A 139 -3.78 -6.36 13.18
C GLU A 139 -4.78 -7.51 13.02
N VAL A 140 -4.30 -8.76 13.00
CA VAL A 140 -5.20 -9.92 12.97
C VAL A 140 -6.05 -10.00 14.22
N MET A 141 -5.47 -9.74 15.39
CA MET A 141 -6.22 -9.76 16.65
C MET A 141 -7.23 -8.61 16.72
N GLU A 142 -6.87 -7.40 16.27
CA GLU A 142 -7.73 -6.21 16.30
C GLU A 142 -8.89 -6.34 15.32
N GLU A 143 -8.62 -6.67 14.06
CA GLU A 143 -9.64 -6.68 13.01
C GLU A 143 -10.59 -7.89 13.07
N VAL A 144 -10.11 -9.07 13.48
CA VAL A 144 -10.88 -10.33 13.39
C VAL A 144 -10.86 -11.20 14.66
N GLY A 145 -10.12 -10.84 15.70
CA GLY A 145 -10.14 -11.49 17.01
C GLY A 145 -9.47 -12.87 17.08
N VAL A 146 -8.72 -13.30 16.07
CA VAL A 146 -8.05 -14.62 16.06
C VAL A 146 -6.56 -14.50 16.34
N LYS A 147 -5.97 -15.58 16.87
CA LYS A 147 -4.52 -15.71 17.07
C LYS A 147 -3.87 -16.39 15.88
N VAL A 148 -2.62 -16.03 15.62
CA VAL A 148 -1.85 -16.58 14.51
C VAL A 148 -0.47 -17.06 14.95
N LYS A 149 0.07 -18.03 14.20
CA LYS A 149 1.41 -18.58 14.34
C LYS A 149 2.06 -18.78 12.97
N ASN A 150 3.31 -19.23 12.96
CA ASN A 150 4.06 -19.56 11.73
C ASN A 150 4.06 -18.40 10.73
N ILE A 151 4.23 -17.16 11.23
CA ILE A 151 4.23 -15.95 10.41
C ILE A 151 5.44 -15.98 9.46
N THR A 152 5.18 -15.99 8.15
CA THR A 152 6.19 -16.13 7.11
C THR A 152 6.09 -15.00 6.10
N TYR A 153 7.18 -14.25 5.93
CA TYR A 153 7.27 -13.22 4.91
C TYR A 153 7.17 -13.83 3.50
N TYR A 154 6.36 -13.22 2.66
CA TYR A 154 6.18 -13.62 1.28
C TYR A 154 6.89 -12.68 0.30
N LYS A 155 6.46 -11.42 0.26
CA LYS A 155 6.90 -10.45 -0.75
C LYS A 155 6.61 -9.03 -0.29
N SER A 156 7.31 -8.04 -0.86
CA SER A 156 6.94 -6.63 -0.69
C SER A 156 6.53 -5.99 -2.01
N GLN A 157 5.67 -4.97 -1.90
CA GLN A 157 5.23 -4.16 -3.02
C GLN A 157 5.20 -2.67 -2.64
N PRO A 158 5.86 -1.77 -3.40
CA PRO A 158 5.66 -0.34 -3.22
C PRO A 158 4.24 0.05 -3.68
N TRP A 159 3.53 0.80 -2.84
CA TRP A 159 2.17 1.25 -3.10
C TRP A 159 2.10 2.77 -3.09
N GLY A 160 2.51 3.39 -4.20
CA GLY A 160 2.64 4.85 -4.35
C GLY A 160 1.32 5.62 -4.28
N LEU A 161 0.17 4.95 -4.39
CA LEU A 161 -1.16 5.57 -4.24
C LEU A 161 -1.41 6.09 -2.82
N SER A 162 -0.91 5.39 -1.81
CA SER A 162 -1.00 5.80 -0.39
C SER A 162 0.35 6.12 0.24
N GLY A 163 1.45 6.01 -0.51
CA GLY A 163 2.79 6.22 0.02
C GLY A 163 3.27 5.10 0.94
N SER A 164 2.78 3.88 0.72
CA SER A 164 3.08 2.72 1.55
C SER A 164 4.09 1.78 0.92
N GLN A 165 4.80 1.04 1.76
CA GLN A 165 5.51 -0.18 1.43
C GLN A 165 4.71 -1.35 1.99
N LEU A 166 4.04 -2.11 1.12
CA LEU A 166 3.29 -3.29 1.51
C LEU A 166 4.24 -4.47 1.75
N LEU A 167 4.04 -5.19 2.83
CA LEU A 167 4.81 -6.36 3.26
C LEU A 167 3.82 -7.52 3.43
N GLY A 168 3.85 -8.47 2.49
CA GLY A 168 2.95 -9.62 2.46
C GLY A 168 3.43 -10.74 3.38
N TYR A 169 2.54 -11.25 4.22
CA TYR A 169 2.78 -12.35 5.13
C TYR A 169 1.71 -13.42 4.99
N PHE A 170 2.12 -14.68 5.01
CA PHE A 170 1.25 -15.82 5.30
C PHE A 170 1.42 -16.22 6.75
N CYS A 171 0.33 -16.56 7.42
CA CYS A 171 0.35 -17.12 8.76
C CYS A 171 -0.77 -18.16 8.93
N GLU A 172 -0.64 -19.00 9.94
CA GLU A 172 -1.62 -20.03 10.27
C GLU A 172 -2.46 -19.61 11.46
N LEU A 173 -3.73 -19.99 11.45
CA LEU A 173 -4.60 -19.89 12.63
C LEU A 173 -3.98 -20.64 13.82
N ASP A 174 -4.02 -20.03 15.01
CA ASP A 174 -3.58 -20.63 16.26
C ASP A 174 -4.72 -20.73 17.26
N GLY A 175 -5.45 -21.84 17.23
CA GLY A 175 -6.53 -22.15 18.17
C GLY A 175 -7.93 -21.96 17.59
N ASP A 176 -8.76 -21.15 18.27
CA ASP A 176 -10.16 -20.95 17.90
C ASP A 176 -10.30 -20.14 16.62
N ASP A 177 -11.22 -20.55 15.73
CA ASP A 177 -11.48 -19.95 14.44
C ASP A 177 -12.67 -18.96 14.45
N THR A 178 -13.22 -18.69 15.63
CA THR A 178 -14.35 -17.75 15.81
C THR A 178 -13.92 -16.33 15.48
N ILE A 179 -14.51 -15.74 14.43
CA ILE A 179 -14.23 -14.38 14.00
C ILE A 179 -15.06 -13.39 14.82
N THR A 180 -14.38 -12.39 15.39
CA THR A 180 -15.00 -11.22 16.03
C THR A 180 -14.53 -9.98 15.29
N LEU A 181 -15.42 -9.33 14.52
CA LEU A 181 -15.06 -8.21 13.66
C LEU A 181 -14.93 -6.89 14.44
N GLU A 182 -13.96 -6.08 14.07
CA GLU A 182 -13.98 -4.64 14.32
C GLU A 182 -14.94 -3.98 13.32
N GLU A 183 -16.17 -3.73 13.76
CA GLU A 183 -17.29 -3.30 12.89
C GLU A 183 -17.09 -1.93 12.23
N ASP A 184 -16.22 -1.09 12.79
CA ASP A 184 -15.87 0.22 12.22
C ASP A 184 -14.97 0.08 10.98
N GLU A 185 -14.18 -1.00 10.89
CA GLU A 185 -13.23 -1.24 9.79
C GLU A 185 -13.72 -2.30 8.80
N LEU A 186 -14.34 -3.37 9.29
CA LEU A 186 -14.75 -4.52 8.49
C LEU A 186 -16.25 -4.75 8.55
N SER A 187 -16.84 -5.01 7.38
CA SER A 187 -18.26 -5.42 7.26
C SER A 187 -18.42 -6.93 7.11
N VAL A 188 -17.37 -7.65 6.71
CA VAL A 188 -17.36 -9.11 6.52
C VAL A 188 -15.99 -9.65 6.90
N GLY A 189 -15.97 -10.74 7.64
CA GLY A 189 -14.83 -11.63 7.81
C GLY A 189 -15.32 -13.07 7.70
N THR A 190 -14.71 -13.85 6.83
CA THR A 190 -15.16 -15.21 6.58
C THR A 190 -14.03 -16.13 6.15
N TRP A 191 -14.10 -17.38 6.57
CA TRP A 191 -13.24 -18.45 6.08
C TRP A 191 -13.77 -18.95 4.73
N VAL A 192 -12.93 -18.91 3.71
CA VAL A 192 -13.27 -19.36 2.34
C VAL A 192 -12.35 -20.48 1.93
N LYS A 193 -12.90 -21.58 1.45
CA LYS A 193 -12.10 -22.69 0.91
C LYS A 193 -11.45 -22.32 -0.40
N ALA A 194 -10.30 -22.90 -0.68
CA ALA A 194 -9.56 -22.65 -1.92
C ALA A 194 -10.40 -22.89 -3.17
N ASP A 195 -11.23 -23.93 -3.18
CA ASP A 195 -12.14 -24.27 -4.30
C ASP A 195 -13.27 -23.25 -4.50
N ASP A 196 -13.64 -22.50 -3.45
CA ASP A 196 -14.72 -21.50 -3.47
C ASP A 196 -14.21 -20.08 -3.74
N ILE A 197 -12.91 -19.87 -3.93
CA ILE A 197 -12.32 -18.57 -4.17
C ILE A 197 -12.62 -18.12 -5.61
N ASP A 198 -13.43 -17.06 -5.74
CA ASP A 198 -13.73 -16.36 -7.00
C ASP A 198 -12.99 -15.01 -7.04
N VAL A 199 -11.67 -15.04 -6.91
CA VAL A 199 -10.80 -13.86 -7.01
C VAL A 199 -9.77 -14.11 -8.08
N ILE A 200 -9.75 -13.24 -9.09
CA ILE A 200 -8.76 -13.29 -10.18
C ILE A 200 -7.64 -12.32 -9.86
N ASP A 201 -6.38 -12.75 -9.97
CA ASP A 201 -5.23 -11.85 -9.90
C ASP A 201 -5.28 -10.86 -11.07
N ASP A 202 -5.32 -9.57 -10.75
CA ASP A 202 -5.27 -8.50 -11.73
C ASP A 202 -3.82 -8.05 -12.03
N HIS A 203 -2.84 -8.72 -11.43
CA HIS A 203 -1.41 -8.39 -11.50
C HIS A 203 -1.10 -6.94 -11.07
N ILE A 204 -1.93 -6.36 -10.21
CA ILE A 204 -1.78 -4.98 -9.72
C ILE A 204 -1.52 -4.95 -8.23
N SER A 205 -2.23 -5.79 -7.45
CA SER A 205 -2.18 -5.72 -6.00
C SER A 205 -1.63 -6.99 -5.37
N LEU A 206 -0.74 -6.81 -4.40
CA LEU A 206 -0.19 -7.90 -3.61
C LEU A 206 -1.28 -8.76 -2.94
N THR A 207 -2.38 -8.13 -2.50
CA THR A 207 -3.54 -8.84 -1.92
C THR A 207 -4.09 -9.91 -2.87
N ARG A 208 -4.33 -9.56 -4.14
CA ARG A 208 -4.88 -10.52 -5.11
C ARG A 208 -3.88 -11.58 -5.51
N GLU A 209 -2.62 -11.21 -5.66
CA GLU A 209 -1.53 -12.16 -5.90
C GLU A 209 -1.45 -13.21 -4.78
N MET A 210 -1.56 -12.78 -3.51
CA MET A 210 -1.49 -13.69 -2.36
C MET A 210 -2.72 -14.60 -2.27
N ILE A 211 -3.92 -14.10 -2.54
CA ILE A 211 -5.15 -14.90 -2.57
C ILE A 211 -5.05 -15.96 -3.68
N GLU A 212 -4.62 -15.59 -4.88
CA GLU A 212 -4.46 -16.51 -6.01
C GLU A 212 -3.36 -17.54 -5.76
N LYS A 213 -2.26 -17.14 -5.12
CA LYS A 213 -1.21 -18.08 -4.70
C LYS A 213 -1.79 -19.13 -3.75
N PHE A 214 -2.50 -18.72 -2.71
CA PHE A 214 -3.15 -19.67 -1.80
C PHE A 214 -4.09 -20.60 -2.54
N ARG A 215 -4.96 -20.06 -3.40
CA ARG A 215 -5.89 -20.85 -4.22
C ARG A 215 -5.18 -21.89 -5.04
N SER A 216 -4.16 -21.50 -5.80
CA SER A 216 -3.42 -22.39 -6.70
C SER A 216 -2.68 -23.54 -5.99
N GLU A 217 -2.30 -23.34 -4.73
CA GLU A 217 -1.58 -24.34 -3.92
C GLU A 217 -2.52 -25.31 -3.19
N HIS A 218 -3.83 -24.98 -3.05
CA HIS A 218 -4.77 -25.76 -2.23
C HIS A 218 -6.02 -26.25 -2.98
N VAL A 219 -6.20 -25.85 -4.26
CA VAL A 219 -7.29 -26.40 -5.09
C VAL A 219 -7.11 -27.89 -5.27
N SER A 220 -8.18 -28.67 -5.04
CA SER A 220 -8.20 -30.10 -5.26
C SER A 220 -8.03 -30.42 -6.75
N HIS A 221 -6.89 -30.96 -7.13
CA HIS A 221 -6.70 -31.51 -8.48
C HIS A 221 -7.51 -32.82 -8.59
N ASN A 222 -8.73 -32.72 -9.10
CA ASN A 222 -9.54 -33.89 -9.50
C ASN A 222 -9.12 -34.40 -10.89
#